data_d576089f77ade744881ee434f62e78ae
#
_entry.id   d576089f77ade744881ee434f62e78ae
#
_cell.length_a   1.000
_cell.length_b   1.000
_cell.length_c   1.000
_cell.angle_alpha   90.00
_cell.angle_beta   90.00
_cell.angle_gamma   90.00
#
_symmetry.space_group_name_H-M   'P 1'
#
loop_
_entity.id
_entity.type
_entity.pdbx_description
1 polymer ?
#
loop_
_entity_poly.entity_id
_entity_poly.type
_entity_poly.pdbx_seq_one_letter_code
_entity_poly.pdbx_strand_id
1 'polypeptide(L)'
;FIPGRHRLSLHEIYGDFGGRFVDRNEVETSHFDSWMQWAAENGIKLDFNSTSFSHPKSGNLTLASPDKGIRDFWVEHTSRCRAIAEEMGRRQDDPCIMNLWIHDGSKDITVNRMMYRELLKDSLDRIFSKEYANMKDSIESKVFGIGLESYTVGSNDFYIGYGGSRQK
;
A
#
# COMPACT_ATOMS: atom_id res chain seq x y z
N PHE A 1 -7.43 29.03 -0.55
CA PHE A 1 -7.45 28.20 0.67
C PHE A 1 -8.77 27.46 0.74
N ILE A 2 -8.71 26.14 1.02
CA ILE A 2 -9.87 25.25 1.09
C ILE A 2 -10.34 25.24 2.54
N PRO A 3 -11.56 25.70 2.87
CA PRO A 3 -12.05 25.65 4.24
C PRO A 3 -12.38 24.22 4.68
N GLY A 4 -12.19 23.91 5.96
CA GLY A 4 -12.55 22.64 6.55
C GLY A 4 -11.40 21.94 7.28
N ARG A 5 -11.65 20.73 7.75
CA ARG A 5 -10.61 19.84 8.29
C ARG A 5 -9.95 19.08 7.14
N HIS A 6 -8.64 19.07 7.12
CA HIS A 6 -7.88 18.43 6.05
C HIS A 6 -7.10 17.22 6.54
N ARG A 7 -6.95 16.27 5.63
CA ARG A 7 -6.04 15.13 5.77
C ARG A 7 -5.06 15.16 4.60
N LEU A 8 -3.81 14.85 4.86
CA LEU A 8 -2.78 14.68 3.85
C LEU A 8 -2.55 13.19 3.64
N SER A 9 -2.76 12.71 2.41
CA SER A 9 -2.45 11.36 2.02
C SER A 9 -0.97 11.30 1.58
N LEU A 10 -0.11 10.88 2.49
CA LEU A 10 1.34 10.88 2.32
C LEU A 10 1.80 9.54 1.70
N HIS A 11 2.68 9.60 0.70
CA HIS A 11 3.34 8.42 0.17
C HIS A 11 4.65 8.12 0.90
N GLU A 12 5.00 6.85 1.05
CA GLU A 12 6.21 6.41 1.75
C GLU A 12 7.50 6.92 1.08
N ILE A 13 7.47 7.24 -0.21
CA ILE A 13 8.62 7.82 -0.93
C ILE A 13 9.05 9.19 -0.41
N TYR A 14 8.20 9.86 0.35
CA TYR A 14 8.47 11.18 0.93
C TYR A 14 9.02 11.12 2.35
N GLY A 15 9.52 9.94 2.78
CA GLY A 15 10.22 9.80 4.05
C GLY A 15 11.47 10.69 4.12
N ASP A 16 11.79 11.16 5.32
CA ASP A 16 13.06 11.84 5.58
C ASP A 16 14.17 10.80 5.79
N PHE A 17 14.91 10.55 4.74
CA PHE A 17 15.97 9.53 4.73
C PHE A 17 17.35 10.10 5.05
N GLY A 18 17.45 11.40 5.40
CA GLY A 18 18.72 12.06 5.73
C GLY A 18 19.74 12.03 4.59
N GLY A 19 19.28 12.08 3.35
CA GLY A 19 20.11 12.01 2.14
C GLY A 19 20.71 10.63 1.85
N ARG A 20 20.30 9.57 2.56
CA ARG A 20 20.73 8.18 2.33
C ARG A 20 19.71 7.43 1.48
N PHE A 21 20.19 6.47 0.71
CA PHE A 21 19.30 5.51 0.07
C PHE A 21 18.75 4.55 1.13
N VAL A 22 17.42 4.41 1.15
CA VAL A 22 16.68 3.43 1.94
C VAL A 22 15.79 2.68 0.97
N ASP A 23 15.92 1.36 0.90
CA ASP A 23 15.08 0.56 0.00
C ASP A 23 13.65 0.46 0.55
N ARG A 24 12.70 0.15 -0.32
CA ARG A 24 11.26 0.10 0.00
C ARG A 24 10.94 -0.83 1.19
N ASN A 25 11.62 -1.95 1.27
CA ASN A 25 11.45 -2.91 2.37
C ASN A 25 12.31 -2.59 3.61
N GLU A 26 12.93 -1.41 3.67
CA GLU A 26 13.73 -0.94 4.80
C GLU A 26 13.15 0.33 5.45
N VAL A 27 12.03 0.84 4.91
CA VAL A 27 11.38 2.02 5.48
C VAL A 27 10.92 1.78 6.92
N GLU A 28 11.07 2.78 7.78
CA GLU A 28 10.75 2.72 9.20
C GLU A 28 9.99 3.97 9.63
N THR A 29 9.31 3.88 10.76
CA THR A 29 8.52 4.97 11.35
C THR A 29 9.34 6.25 11.56
N SER A 30 10.59 6.12 11.97
CA SER A 30 11.49 7.26 12.20
C SER A 30 11.69 8.14 10.97
N HIS A 31 11.58 7.58 9.76
CA HIS A 31 11.67 8.34 8.53
C HIS A 31 10.48 9.30 8.30
N PHE A 32 9.45 9.21 9.12
CA PHE A 32 8.24 10.03 9.02
C PHE A 32 7.98 10.89 10.26
N ASP A 33 8.92 10.94 11.20
CA ASP A 33 8.77 11.72 12.44
C ASP A 33 8.57 13.21 12.14
N SER A 34 9.33 13.77 11.19
CA SER A 34 9.20 15.17 10.75
C SER A 34 7.82 15.47 10.17
N TRP A 35 7.23 14.54 9.41
CA TRP A 35 5.89 14.67 8.86
C TRP A 35 4.81 14.62 9.94
N MET A 36 4.94 13.71 10.90
CA MET A 36 4.00 13.60 12.02
C MET A 36 4.04 14.85 12.91
N GLN A 37 5.25 15.38 13.17
CA GLN A 37 5.41 16.64 13.90
C GLN A 37 4.79 17.80 13.15
N TRP A 38 5.13 17.98 11.85
CA TRP A 38 4.58 19.05 11.02
C TRP A 38 3.04 18.99 10.95
N ALA A 39 2.48 17.80 10.80
CA ALA A 39 1.03 17.62 10.73
C ALA A 39 0.35 18.04 12.05
N ALA A 40 0.92 17.67 13.20
CA ALA A 40 0.43 18.08 14.51
C ALA A 40 0.48 19.59 14.70
N GLU A 41 1.58 20.25 14.33
CA GLU A 41 1.76 21.72 14.41
C GLU A 41 0.76 22.49 13.54
N ASN A 42 0.34 21.88 12.41
CA ASN A 42 -0.58 22.51 11.47
C ASN A 42 -2.05 22.04 11.61
N GLY A 43 -2.34 21.18 12.57
CA GLY A 43 -3.69 20.66 12.79
C GLY A 43 -4.21 19.79 11.62
N ILE A 44 -3.30 19.16 10.87
CA ILE A 44 -3.60 18.28 9.74
C ILE A 44 -3.46 16.84 10.20
N LYS A 45 -4.36 15.98 9.74
CA LYS A 45 -4.25 14.52 9.95
C LYS A 45 -3.57 13.87 8.75
N LEU A 46 -2.85 12.77 9.00
CA LEU A 46 -2.16 12.01 7.96
C LEU A 46 -2.92 10.73 7.63
N ASP A 47 -2.98 10.44 6.35
CA ASP A 47 -3.22 9.13 5.77
C ASP A 47 -1.95 8.68 5.04
N PHE A 48 -1.81 7.39 4.76
CA PHE A 48 -0.57 6.85 4.26
C PHE A 48 -0.78 5.94 3.05
N ASN A 49 0.16 5.95 2.11
CA ASN A 49 0.13 5.11 0.92
C ASN A 49 1.43 4.31 0.79
N SER A 50 1.30 3.01 0.54
CA SER A 50 2.41 2.24 -0.01
C SER A 50 2.57 2.52 -1.50
N THR A 51 3.79 2.57 -1.98
CA THR A 51 4.09 2.83 -3.39
C THR A 51 4.88 1.65 -3.97
N SER A 52 4.26 0.92 -4.88
CA SER A 52 4.87 -0.25 -5.50
C SER A 52 5.37 -0.03 -6.93
N PHE A 53 5.39 1.22 -7.41
CA PHE A 53 5.92 1.59 -8.74
C PHE A 53 7.27 2.32 -8.64
N SER A 54 7.91 2.56 -9.79
CA SER A 54 9.20 3.27 -9.88
C SER A 54 10.32 2.62 -9.06
N HIS A 55 10.40 1.30 -9.10
CA HIS A 55 11.43 0.52 -8.45
C HIS A 55 11.88 -0.64 -9.36
N PRO A 56 13.15 -1.09 -9.33
CA PRO A 56 13.62 -2.19 -10.19
C PRO A 56 12.83 -3.50 -10.06
N LYS A 57 12.24 -3.77 -8.88
CA LYS A 57 11.37 -4.93 -8.63
C LYS A 57 9.90 -4.69 -8.94
N SER A 58 9.52 -3.55 -9.48
CA SER A 58 8.12 -3.19 -9.77
C SER A 58 7.71 -3.42 -11.21
N GLY A 59 8.17 -4.45 -11.87
CA GLY A 59 7.74 -4.79 -13.23
C GLY A 59 6.19 -4.79 -13.39
N ASN A 60 5.66 -5.58 -14.29
CA ASN A 60 4.20 -5.68 -14.47
C ASN A 60 3.48 -6.32 -13.27
N LEU A 61 4.21 -7.04 -12.43
CA LEU A 61 3.66 -7.81 -11.30
C LEU A 61 4.53 -7.61 -10.06
N THR A 62 3.88 -7.34 -8.93
CA THR A 62 4.48 -7.17 -7.61
C THR A 62 3.96 -8.23 -6.63
N LEU A 63 2.84 -7.99 -6.00
CA LEU A 63 2.19 -8.90 -5.06
C LEU A 63 1.61 -10.16 -5.72
N ALA A 64 1.35 -10.11 -7.03
CA ALA A 64 0.94 -11.26 -7.84
C ALA A 64 2.08 -11.88 -8.66
N SER A 65 3.33 -11.48 -8.45
CA SER A 65 4.46 -12.02 -9.20
C SER A 65 4.61 -13.53 -8.99
N PRO A 66 4.88 -14.32 -10.04
CA PRO A 66 5.30 -15.71 -9.90
C PRO A 66 6.62 -15.85 -9.14
N ASP A 67 7.49 -14.84 -9.19
CA ASP A 67 8.73 -14.80 -8.41
C ASP A 67 8.42 -14.54 -6.94
N LYS A 68 8.69 -15.54 -6.10
CA LYS A 68 8.48 -15.44 -4.66
C LYS A 68 9.32 -14.33 -4.01
N GLY A 69 10.54 -14.11 -4.48
CA GLY A 69 11.42 -13.06 -3.94
C GLY A 69 10.86 -11.66 -4.18
N ILE A 70 10.25 -11.44 -5.35
CA ILE A 70 9.54 -10.18 -5.66
C ILE A 70 8.32 -10.04 -4.75
N ARG A 71 7.51 -11.09 -4.59
CA ARG A 71 6.34 -11.03 -3.69
C ARG A 71 6.76 -10.77 -2.25
N ASP A 72 7.76 -11.46 -1.74
CA ASP A 72 8.24 -11.30 -0.37
C ASP A 72 8.73 -9.87 -0.10
N PHE A 73 9.44 -9.28 -1.05
CA PHE A 73 9.88 -7.89 -0.98
C PHE A 73 8.71 -6.92 -0.84
N TRP A 74 7.68 -7.07 -1.67
CA TRP A 74 6.53 -6.17 -1.64
C TRP A 74 5.56 -6.43 -0.47
N VAL A 75 5.48 -7.66 0.00
CA VAL A 75 4.76 -7.99 1.25
C VAL A 75 5.45 -7.33 2.44
N GLU A 76 6.78 -7.40 2.53
CA GLU A 76 7.54 -6.74 3.61
C GLU A 76 7.36 -5.22 3.54
N HIS A 77 7.52 -4.62 2.36
CA HIS A 77 7.29 -3.19 2.15
C HIS A 77 5.91 -2.75 2.65
N THR A 78 4.85 -3.41 2.19
CA THR A 78 3.48 -3.04 2.57
C THR A 78 3.23 -3.26 4.07
N SER A 79 3.79 -4.32 4.65
CA SER A 79 3.68 -4.59 6.08
C SER A 79 4.34 -3.50 6.92
N ARG A 80 5.49 -2.97 6.49
CA ARG A 80 6.14 -1.82 7.13
C ARG A 80 5.32 -0.55 6.99
N CYS A 81 4.74 -0.29 5.81
CA CYS A 81 3.85 0.85 5.61
C CYS A 81 2.64 0.81 6.56
N ARG A 82 2.07 -0.38 6.81
CA ARG A 82 0.99 -0.55 7.79
C ARG A 82 1.44 -0.24 9.22
N ALA A 83 2.66 -0.67 9.60
CA ALA A 83 3.21 -0.34 10.92
C ALA A 83 3.45 1.17 11.08
N ILE A 84 3.89 1.86 10.04
CA ILE A 84 4.05 3.32 10.01
C ILE A 84 2.69 4.00 10.15
N ALA A 85 1.68 3.56 9.40
CA ALA A 85 0.32 4.07 9.48
C ALA A 85 -0.31 3.88 10.89
N GLU A 86 -0.05 2.76 11.54
CA GLU A 86 -0.46 2.53 12.93
C GLU A 86 0.13 3.57 13.88
N GLU A 87 1.41 3.87 13.76
CA GLU A 87 2.05 4.88 14.59
C GLU A 87 1.55 6.30 14.27
N MET A 88 1.31 6.61 12.99
CA MET A 88 0.68 7.88 12.60
C MET A 88 -0.70 8.04 13.25
N GLY A 89 -1.54 7.00 13.15
CA GLY A 89 -2.86 7.01 13.77
C GLY A 89 -2.81 7.18 15.28
N ARG A 90 -1.90 6.46 15.94
CA ARG A 90 -1.69 6.57 17.39
C ARG A 90 -1.27 7.98 17.83
N ARG A 91 -0.33 8.61 17.11
CA ARG A 91 0.17 9.96 17.46
C ARG A 91 -0.86 11.06 17.18
N GLN A 92 -1.70 10.89 16.19
CA GLN A 92 -2.72 11.88 15.85
C GLN A 92 -4.06 11.69 16.54
N ASP A 93 -4.19 10.63 17.38
CA ASP A 93 -5.44 10.26 18.07
C ASP A 93 -6.64 10.18 17.10
N ASP A 94 -6.41 9.59 15.93
CA ASP A 94 -7.39 9.41 14.87
C ASP A 94 -6.86 8.36 13.87
N PRO A 95 -7.65 7.35 13.51
CA PRO A 95 -7.14 6.30 12.65
C PRO A 95 -6.54 6.82 11.34
N CYS A 96 -5.32 6.37 11.04
CA CYS A 96 -4.68 6.62 9.76
C CYS A 96 -5.23 5.65 8.72
N ILE A 97 -5.66 6.13 7.57
CA ILE A 97 -6.04 5.27 6.45
C ILE A 97 -4.77 4.91 5.68
N MET A 98 -4.45 3.62 5.64
CA MET A 98 -3.34 3.08 4.85
C MET A 98 -3.88 2.56 3.53
N ASN A 99 -3.59 3.27 2.44
CA ASN A 99 -4.03 2.90 1.11
C ASN A 99 -3.02 2.01 0.40
N LEU A 100 -3.47 0.87 -0.07
CA LEU A 100 -2.72 -0.08 -0.87
C LEU A 100 -3.24 -0.05 -2.30
N TRP A 101 -2.51 0.61 -3.20
CA TRP A 101 -2.76 0.55 -4.63
C TRP A 101 -1.86 -0.48 -5.28
N ILE A 102 -2.47 -1.41 -6.04
CA ILE A 102 -1.78 -2.53 -6.67
C ILE A 102 -1.91 -2.40 -8.19
N HIS A 103 -0.78 -2.17 -8.86
CA HIS A 103 -0.77 -1.96 -10.31
C HIS A 103 -0.65 -3.25 -11.13
N ASP A 104 -0.57 -4.39 -10.48
CA ASP A 104 -0.31 -5.70 -11.10
C ASP A 104 -1.24 -5.98 -12.27
N GLY A 105 -0.67 -6.19 -13.44
CA GLY A 105 -1.39 -6.42 -14.66
C GLY A 105 -0.49 -6.81 -15.83
N SER A 106 -1.08 -7.00 -17.00
CA SER A 106 -0.39 -7.38 -18.22
C SER A 106 -1.02 -6.72 -19.43
N LYS A 107 -0.21 -6.43 -20.45
CA LYS A 107 -0.70 -5.95 -21.77
C LYS A 107 -1.54 -7.01 -22.47
N ASP A 108 -1.21 -8.27 -22.25
CA ASP A 108 -1.88 -9.40 -22.84
C ASP A 108 -2.84 -10.07 -21.85
N ILE A 109 -3.88 -10.68 -22.39
CA ILE A 109 -4.78 -11.51 -21.59
C ILE A 109 -4.03 -12.77 -21.20
N THR A 110 -3.82 -12.96 -19.90
CA THR A 110 -3.13 -14.14 -19.36
C THR A 110 -4.00 -15.40 -19.48
N VAL A 111 -3.36 -16.52 -19.87
CA VAL A 111 -4.05 -17.81 -19.97
C VAL A 111 -4.53 -18.29 -18.61
N ASN A 112 -3.68 -18.17 -17.58
CA ASN A 112 -3.99 -18.62 -16.22
C ASN A 112 -4.23 -17.45 -15.28
N ARG A 113 -5.41 -16.82 -15.40
CA ARG A 113 -5.80 -15.68 -14.55
C ARG A 113 -5.93 -16.06 -13.07
N MET A 114 -6.35 -17.27 -12.78
CA MET A 114 -6.58 -17.71 -11.41
C MET A 114 -5.27 -17.82 -10.64
N MET A 115 -4.20 -18.31 -11.25
CA MET A 115 -2.89 -18.37 -10.62
C MET A 115 -2.44 -17.01 -10.07
N TYR A 116 -2.55 -15.95 -10.86
CA TYR A 116 -2.15 -14.60 -10.41
C TYR A 116 -3.04 -14.07 -9.29
N ARG A 117 -4.34 -14.37 -9.31
CA ARG A 117 -5.27 -14.02 -8.24
C ARG A 117 -5.00 -14.80 -6.95
N GLU A 118 -4.63 -16.05 -7.05
CA GLU A 118 -4.22 -16.89 -5.92
C GLU A 118 -2.92 -16.34 -5.28
N LEU A 119 -1.93 -15.97 -6.09
CA LEU A 119 -0.69 -15.36 -5.63
C LEU A 119 -0.94 -13.99 -4.96
N LEU A 120 -1.82 -13.18 -5.54
CA LEU A 120 -2.23 -11.90 -4.95
C LEU A 120 -2.94 -12.12 -3.63
N LYS A 121 -3.87 -13.09 -3.57
CA LYS A 121 -4.59 -13.44 -2.34
C LYS A 121 -3.63 -13.87 -1.23
N ASP A 122 -2.66 -14.76 -1.54
CA ASP A 122 -1.64 -15.19 -0.58
C ASP A 122 -0.85 -14.00 -0.03
N SER A 123 -0.43 -13.09 -0.90
CA SER A 123 0.29 -11.87 -0.51
C SER A 123 -0.57 -10.97 0.40
N LEU A 124 -1.83 -10.76 0.05
CA LEU A 124 -2.77 -9.98 0.86
C LEU A 124 -3.05 -10.64 2.22
N ASP A 125 -3.23 -11.97 2.25
CA ASP A 125 -3.43 -12.70 3.50
C ASP A 125 -2.24 -12.54 4.45
N ARG A 126 -1.02 -12.55 3.93
CA ARG A 126 0.22 -12.31 4.69
C ARG A 126 0.29 -10.87 5.19
N ILE A 127 0.00 -9.88 4.34
CA ILE A 127 -0.01 -8.45 4.70
C ILE A 127 -1.02 -8.19 5.81
N PHE A 128 -2.24 -8.71 5.68
CA PHE A 128 -3.33 -8.45 6.61
C PHE A 128 -3.43 -9.44 7.77
N SER A 129 -2.42 -10.30 7.94
CA SER A 129 -2.38 -11.26 9.07
C SER A 129 -2.26 -10.57 10.42
N LYS A 130 -1.63 -9.40 10.48
CA LYS A 130 -1.51 -8.58 11.68
C LYS A 130 -2.59 -7.51 11.69
N GLU A 131 -3.37 -7.46 12.78
CA GLU A 131 -4.36 -6.41 13.02
C GLU A 131 -3.71 -5.23 13.76
N TYR A 132 -4.23 -4.03 13.50
CA TYR A 132 -3.79 -2.79 14.13
C TYR A 132 -5.00 -2.02 14.66
N ALA A 133 -4.81 -1.27 15.75
CA ALA A 133 -5.89 -0.56 16.44
C ALA A 133 -6.09 0.89 15.93
N ASN A 134 -5.00 1.54 15.50
CA ASN A 134 -4.99 2.96 15.17
C ASN A 134 -4.87 3.24 13.67
N MET A 135 -5.07 2.24 12.83
CA MET A 135 -5.12 2.41 11.38
C MET A 135 -6.25 1.59 10.76
N LYS A 136 -6.61 1.93 9.55
CA LYS A 136 -7.55 1.18 8.73
C LYS A 136 -6.95 0.93 7.36
N ASP A 137 -7.09 -0.30 6.89
CA ASP A 137 -6.67 -0.66 5.54
C ASP A 137 -7.70 -0.21 4.49
N SER A 138 -7.19 0.30 3.38
CA SER A 138 -7.94 0.56 2.16
C SER A 138 -7.21 -0.10 0.99
N ILE A 139 -7.95 -0.76 0.12
CA ILE A 139 -7.40 -1.29 -1.14
C ILE A 139 -7.98 -0.50 -2.28
N GLU A 140 -7.10 0.09 -3.07
CA GLU A 140 -7.47 0.80 -4.29
C GLU A 140 -7.24 -0.10 -5.50
N SER A 141 -8.29 -0.37 -6.24
CA SER A 141 -8.19 -1.15 -7.48
C SER A 141 -7.65 -0.29 -8.61
N LYS A 142 -6.86 -0.90 -9.48
CA LYS A 142 -6.51 -0.33 -10.77
C LYS A 142 -7.74 -0.41 -11.69
N VAL A 143 -8.41 0.73 -11.87
CA VAL A 143 -9.70 0.80 -12.60
C VAL A 143 -9.53 0.62 -14.11
N PHE A 144 -8.43 1.14 -14.67
CA PHE A 144 -8.08 1.02 -16.08
C PHE A 144 -6.60 0.71 -16.20
N GLY A 145 -6.23 0.04 -17.29
CA GLY A 145 -4.82 -0.09 -17.63
C GLY A 145 -4.19 1.29 -17.76
N ILE A 146 -3.38 1.68 -16.79
CA ILE A 146 -2.52 2.84 -16.93
C ILE A 146 -1.43 2.42 -17.89
N GLY A 147 -1.47 2.96 -19.10
CA GLY A 147 -0.47 2.68 -20.14
C GLY A 147 -0.94 1.55 -21.01
N LEU A 148 -1.64 0.85 -21.36
CA LEU A 148 -1.96 -0.17 -22.38
C LEU A 148 -2.13 -1.59 -21.83
N GLU A 149 -2.27 -1.77 -20.51
CA GLU A 149 -2.60 -3.09 -19.99
C GLU A 149 -4.05 -3.46 -20.29
N SER A 150 -4.23 -4.64 -20.89
CA SER A 150 -5.55 -5.20 -21.14
C SER A 150 -6.06 -6.07 -19.99
N TYR A 151 -5.19 -6.43 -19.06
CA TYR A 151 -5.50 -7.30 -17.93
C TYR A 151 -4.97 -6.73 -16.62
N THR A 152 -5.86 -6.63 -15.63
CA THR A 152 -5.54 -6.30 -14.24
C THR A 152 -5.77 -7.53 -13.37
N VAL A 153 -4.82 -7.89 -12.51
CA VAL A 153 -4.96 -9.07 -11.64
C VAL A 153 -6.07 -8.86 -10.62
N GLY A 154 -6.01 -7.74 -9.90
CA GLY A 154 -7.03 -7.33 -8.93
C GLY A 154 -8.06 -6.42 -9.56
N SER A 155 -9.27 -6.93 -9.77
CA SER A 155 -10.44 -6.15 -10.18
C SER A 155 -11.23 -5.69 -8.95
N ASN A 156 -12.16 -4.74 -9.15
CA ASN A 156 -13.09 -4.33 -8.11
C ASN A 156 -13.83 -5.53 -7.50
N ASP A 157 -14.32 -6.44 -8.32
CA ASP A 157 -15.04 -7.64 -7.86
C ASP A 157 -14.14 -8.53 -7.00
N PHE A 158 -12.87 -8.68 -7.39
CA PHE A 158 -11.91 -9.45 -6.60
C PHE A 158 -11.70 -8.84 -5.22
N TYR A 159 -11.47 -7.52 -5.14
CA TYR A 159 -11.21 -6.86 -3.85
C TYR A 159 -12.46 -6.77 -2.97
N ILE A 160 -13.64 -6.56 -3.54
CA ILE A 160 -14.91 -6.60 -2.80
C ILE A 160 -15.13 -8.00 -2.23
N GLY A 161 -14.95 -9.05 -3.04
CA GLY A 161 -15.06 -10.45 -2.60
C GLY A 161 -14.03 -10.80 -1.53
N TYR A 162 -12.78 -10.36 -1.69
CA TYR A 162 -11.71 -10.56 -0.72
C TYR A 162 -12.03 -9.87 0.61
N GLY A 163 -12.40 -8.59 0.57
CA GLY A 163 -12.77 -7.82 1.77
C GLY A 163 -13.96 -8.42 2.50
N GLY A 164 -15.00 -8.80 1.76
CA GLY A 164 -16.20 -9.46 2.32
C GLY A 164 -15.88 -10.80 3.00
N SER A 165 -14.93 -11.57 2.46
CA SER A 165 -14.52 -12.85 3.07
C SER A 165 -13.75 -12.69 4.39
N ARG A 166 -13.24 -11.48 4.70
CA ARG A 166 -12.50 -11.18 5.93
C ARG A 166 -13.35 -10.52 7.01
N GLN A 167 -14.55 -10.06 6.67
CA GLN A 167 -15.52 -9.58 7.66
C GLN A 167 -16.05 -10.76 8.46
N LYS A 168 -15.76 -10.80 9.75
CA LYS A 168 -16.30 -11.78 10.71
C LYS A 168 -17.54 -11.25 11.38
#